data_55934e1a09b5771dc0a8a27df6305450
#
_entry.id   55934e1a09b5771dc0a8a27df6305450
#
_cell.length_a   1.000
_cell.length_b   1.000
_cell.length_c   1.000
_cell.angle_alpha   90.00
_cell.angle_beta   90.00
_cell.angle_gamma   90.00
#
_symmetry.space_group_name_H-M   'P 1'
#
loop_
_entity.id
_entity.type
_entity.pdbx_description
1 polymer ?
#
loop_
_entity_poly.entity_id
_entity_poly.type
_entity_poly.pdbx_seq_one_letter_code
_entity_poly.pdbx_strand_id
1 'polypeptide(L)'
;MKFLITGHKSGLGRYLYEYFGGVGLDRNVSSSRFEQIKREGTDVIIHCAFNSAREINYRNLYQYLSDNIFLTKKLAQIPHKKFIYISSVDVYPKNNKKHFENETIDVNQISGVYAIAKLMSESIIQNLCPNFLILRCTALLGRDSRENSLIKIIKEENPTLTLSADSVFNYILHKDVLEFIKIAVEKNLQGAYNLSSSKNITLLEITELLGKKVSFGNYTYNVGNIDNKKASKLLPSFKKTSREVVSELTKLIA
;
A
#
# COMPACT_ATOMS: atom_id res chain seq x y z
N MET A 1 -17.05 7.68 15.49
CA MET A 1 -16.94 7.10 14.13
C MET A 1 -16.51 5.65 14.28
N LYS A 2 -17.24 4.69 13.71
CA LYS A 2 -16.94 3.26 13.80
C LYS A 2 -16.09 2.84 12.61
N PHE A 3 -14.88 2.34 12.86
CA PHE A 3 -13.97 1.85 11.82
C PHE A 3 -13.99 0.33 11.73
N LEU A 4 -13.84 -0.18 10.50
CA LEU A 4 -13.52 -1.57 10.21
C LEU A 4 -12.21 -1.61 9.44
N ILE A 5 -11.19 -2.29 9.98
CA ILE A 5 -9.85 -2.31 9.41
C ILE A 5 -9.43 -3.73 9.11
N THR A 6 -9.10 -4.03 7.85
CA THR A 6 -8.55 -5.32 7.47
C THR A 6 -7.03 -5.28 7.45
N GLY A 7 -6.38 -6.43 7.62
CA GLY A 7 -4.92 -6.51 7.72
C GLY A 7 -4.36 -5.92 9.02
N HIS A 8 -5.20 -5.81 10.04
CA HIS A 8 -4.93 -5.17 11.34
C HIS A 8 -3.86 -5.85 12.20
N LYS A 9 -3.33 -7.01 11.77
CA LYS A 9 -2.31 -7.75 12.52
C LYS A 9 -0.87 -7.41 12.15
N SER A 10 -0.63 -6.66 11.06
CA SER A 10 0.73 -6.35 10.61
C SER A 10 0.80 -5.08 9.75
N GLY A 11 1.99 -4.49 9.68
CA GLY A 11 2.32 -3.37 8.80
C GLY A 11 1.38 -2.17 8.97
N LEU A 12 1.05 -1.51 7.86
CA LEU A 12 0.17 -0.33 7.86
C LEU A 12 -1.20 -0.62 8.50
N GLY A 13 -1.80 -1.79 8.25
CA GLY A 13 -3.11 -2.13 8.81
C GLY A 13 -3.09 -2.18 10.33
N ARG A 14 -2.02 -2.73 10.95
CA ARG A 14 -1.82 -2.73 12.39
C ARG A 14 -1.66 -1.30 12.91
N TYR A 15 -0.81 -0.51 12.29
CA TYR A 15 -0.56 0.88 12.68
C TYR A 15 -1.84 1.73 12.67
N LEU A 16 -2.69 1.56 11.63
CA LEU A 16 -3.98 2.26 11.55
C LEU A 16 -4.98 1.75 12.58
N TYR A 17 -4.99 0.44 12.85
CA TYR A 17 -5.87 -0.15 13.85
C TYR A 17 -5.54 0.30 15.26
N GLU A 18 -4.25 0.40 15.61
CA GLU A 18 -3.79 0.91 16.89
C GLU A 18 -4.20 2.37 17.12
N TYR A 19 -4.29 3.16 16.05
CA TYR A 19 -4.70 4.57 16.13
C TYR A 19 -6.23 4.75 16.14
N PHE A 20 -6.94 4.16 15.17
CA PHE A 20 -8.39 4.40 15.02
C PHE A 20 -9.26 3.50 15.90
N GLY A 21 -8.75 2.36 16.33
CA GLY A 21 -9.53 1.32 17.01
C GLY A 21 -10.58 0.71 16.10
N GLY A 22 -11.68 0.25 16.70
CA GLY A 22 -12.83 -0.29 15.99
C GLY A 22 -12.78 -1.80 15.80
N VAL A 23 -13.23 -2.30 14.65
CA VAL A 23 -13.29 -3.73 14.34
C VAL A 23 -12.12 -4.12 13.45
N GLY A 24 -11.24 -4.99 13.96
CA GLY A 24 -10.20 -5.64 13.15
C GLY A 24 -10.77 -6.88 12.46
N LEU A 25 -10.58 -7.01 11.14
CA LEU A 25 -11.04 -8.17 10.40
C LEU A 25 -9.87 -8.85 9.70
N ASP A 26 -9.77 -10.16 9.88
CA ASP A 26 -8.80 -11.00 9.18
C ASP A 26 -9.48 -12.06 8.30
N ARG A 27 -8.67 -12.81 7.52
CA ARG A 27 -9.17 -13.82 6.59
C ARG A 27 -9.90 -15.00 7.28
N ASN A 28 -9.63 -15.21 8.57
CA ASN A 28 -10.18 -16.32 9.34
C ASN A 28 -11.44 -15.93 10.11
N VAL A 29 -12.06 -14.79 9.78
CA VAL A 29 -13.32 -14.39 10.41
C VAL A 29 -14.39 -15.42 10.15
N SER A 30 -15.09 -15.86 11.21
CA SER A 30 -16.21 -16.80 11.07
C SER A 30 -17.37 -16.16 10.27
N SER A 31 -18.13 -17.00 9.56
CA SER A 31 -19.29 -16.52 8.82
C SER A 31 -20.32 -15.81 9.72
N SER A 32 -20.54 -16.32 10.93
CA SER A 32 -21.43 -15.69 11.92
C SER A 32 -20.97 -14.29 12.32
N ARG A 33 -19.65 -14.13 12.58
CA ARG A 33 -19.08 -12.82 12.93
C ARG A 33 -19.13 -11.86 11.77
N PHE A 34 -18.87 -12.33 10.55
CA PHE A 34 -18.97 -11.51 9.35
C PHE A 34 -20.40 -11.00 9.14
N GLU A 35 -21.41 -11.88 9.25
CA GLU A 35 -22.82 -11.50 9.12
C GLU A 35 -23.27 -10.54 10.24
N GLN A 36 -22.73 -10.69 11.44
CA GLN A 36 -22.95 -9.72 12.52
C GLN A 36 -22.43 -8.33 12.13
N ILE A 37 -21.15 -8.23 11.68
CA ILE A 37 -20.54 -6.98 11.23
C ILE A 37 -21.36 -6.35 10.08
N LYS A 38 -21.83 -7.17 9.14
CA LYS A 38 -22.65 -6.73 8.02
C LYS A 38 -23.98 -6.12 8.46
N ARG A 39 -24.65 -6.73 9.45
CA ARG A 39 -25.90 -6.19 10.01
C ARG A 39 -25.68 -4.88 10.77
N GLU A 40 -24.60 -4.80 11.55
CA GLU A 40 -24.28 -3.61 12.34
C GLU A 40 -23.81 -2.43 11.49
N GLY A 41 -23.18 -2.70 10.35
CA GLY A 41 -22.53 -1.70 9.51
C GLY A 41 -21.37 -0.99 10.19
N THR A 42 -20.75 -0.05 9.48
CA THR A 42 -19.64 0.76 9.97
C THR A 42 -19.67 2.15 9.34
N ASP A 43 -18.96 3.13 9.89
CA ASP A 43 -18.83 4.44 9.23
C ASP A 43 -17.74 4.38 8.13
N VAL A 44 -16.58 3.81 8.45
CA VAL A 44 -15.42 3.78 7.54
C VAL A 44 -14.84 2.38 7.47
N ILE A 45 -14.66 1.87 6.26
CA ILE A 45 -13.87 0.68 5.99
C ILE A 45 -12.47 1.11 5.52
N ILE A 46 -11.41 0.61 6.16
CA ILE A 46 -10.04 0.74 5.68
C ILE A 46 -9.52 -0.64 5.30
N HIS A 47 -9.41 -0.89 4.00
CA HIS A 47 -9.03 -2.19 3.47
C HIS A 47 -7.53 -2.23 3.15
N CYS A 48 -6.73 -2.75 4.12
CA CYS A 48 -5.28 -2.93 3.99
C CYS A 48 -4.88 -4.37 3.67
N ALA A 49 -5.74 -5.37 3.97
CA ALA A 49 -5.41 -6.77 3.76
C ALA A 49 -5.16 -7.06 2.28
N PHE A 50 -4.06 -7.75 2.01
CA PHE A 50 -3.72 -8.24 0.69
C PHE A 50 -2.78 -9.44 0.81
N ASN A 51 -3.10 -10.52 0.08
CA ASN A 51 -2.21 -11.65 -0.09
C ASN A 51 -1.19 -11.30 -1.19
N SER A 52 0.05 -11.05 -0.79
CA SER A 52 1.15 -10.64 -1.68
C SER A 52 2.03 -11.83 -2.09
N ALA A 53 1.46 -13.03 -2.25
CA ALA A 53 2.20 -14.19 -2.76
C ALA A 53 2.87 -13.83 -4.09
N ARG A 54 4.15 -14.16 -4.21
CA ARG A 54 4.96 -13.84 -5.40
C ARG A 54 4.70 -14.83 -6.54
N GLU A 55 4.47 -16.08 -6.19
CA GLU A 55 4.20 -17.15 -7.13
C GLU A 55 2.75 -17.58 -7.04
N ILE A 56 2.05 -17.52 -8.17
CA ILE A 56 0.67 -17.96 -8.30
C ILE A 56 0.64 -19.14 -9.27
N ASN A 57 0.06 -20.24 -8.80
CA ASN A 57 -0.11 -21.47 -9.57
C ASN A 57 -1.51 -22.07 -9.30
N TYR A 58 -1.85 -23.15 -9.96
CA TYR A 58 -3.17 -23.79 -9.85
C TYR A 58 -3.55 -24.20 -8.41
N ARG A 59 -2.56 -24.46 -7.53
CA ARG A 59 -2.80 -24.87 -6.15
C ARG A 59 -3.19 -23.71 -5.23
N ASN A 60 -2.66 -22.52 -5.48
CA ASN A 60 -2.89 -21.35 -4.61
C ASN A 60 -3.74 -20.25 -5.26
N LEU A 61 -4.09 -20.36 -6.54
CA LEU A 61 -4.85 -19.36 -7.29
C LEU A 61 -6.20 -19.04 -6.61
N TYR A 62 -6.96 -20.09 -6.24
CA TYR A 62 -8.26 -19.87 -5.59
C TYR A 62 -8.13 -19.10 -4.27
N GLN A 63 -7.15 -19.46 -3.45
CA GLN A 63 -6.90 -18.75 -2.18
C GLN A 63 -6.45 -17.32 -2.45
N TYR A 64 -5.61 -17.10 -3.46
CA TYR A 64 -5.18 -15.76 -3.85
C TYR A 64 -6.35 -14.86 -4.28
N LEU A 65 -7.24 -15.38 -5.12
CA LEU A 65 -8.45 -14.66 -5.55
C LEU A 65 -9.41 -14.44 -4.37
N SER A 66 -9.57 -15.43 -3.50
CA SER A 66 -10.40 -15.32 -2.30
C SER A 66 -9.91 -14.23 -1.36
N ASP A 67 -8.61 -14.18 -1.09
CA ASP A 67 -8.00 -13.22 -0.17
C ASP A 67 -7.98 -11.78 -0.71
N ASN A 68 -7.94 -11.60 -2.02
CA ASN A 68 -7.79 -10.28 -2.63
C ASN A 68 -9.08 -9.76 -3.27
N ILE A 69 -9.73 -10.58 -4.11
CA ILE A 69 -10.85 -10.14 -4.92
C ILE A 69 -12.18 -10.38 -4.20
N PHE A 70 -12.42 -11.63 -3.76
CA PHE A 70 -13.69 -11.96 -3.11
C PHE A 70 -13.83 -11.31 -1.74
N LEU A 71 -12.73 -11.13 -0.99
CA LEU A 71 -12.74 -10.35 0.25
C LEU A 71 -13.13 -8.90 -0.02
N THR A 72 -12.54 -8.24 -1.03
CA THR A 72 -12.89 -6.87 -1.42
C THR A 72 -14.38 -6.75 -1.74
N LYS A 73 -14.92 -7.68 -2.54
CA LYS A 73 -16.36 -7.74 -2.85
C LYS A 73 -17.22 -7.89 -1.59
N LYS A 74 -16.85 -8.80 -0.69
CA LYS A 74 -17.57 -9.02 0.58
C LYS A 74 -17.58 -7.75 1.44
N LEU A 75 -16.44 -7.08 1.56
CA LEU A 75 -16.34 -5.83 2.33
C LEU A 75 -17.20 -4.72 1.75
N ALA A 76 -17.26 -4.60 0.42
CA ALA A 76 -18.09 -3.61 -0.26
C ALA A 76 -19.60 -3.82 0.00
N GLN A 77 -20.03 -5.01 0.42
CA GLN A 77 -21.42 -5.32 0.77
C GLN A 77 -21.79 -4.97 2.23
N ILE A 78 -20.80 -4.60 3.07
CA ILE A 78 -21.08 -4.11 4.43
C ILE A 78 -21.60 -2.68 4.33
N PRO A 79 -22.72 -2.31 4.97
CA PRO A 79 -23.17 -0.92 5.01
C PRO A 79 -22.11 0.00 5.60
N HIS A 80 -21.71 1.03 4.84
CA HIS A 80 -20.65 1.97 5.23
C HIS A 80 -20.89 3.36 4.61
N LYS A 81 -20.30 4.40 5.24
CA LYS A 81 -20.32 5.78 4.72
C LYS A 81 -19.14 6.07 3.82
N LYS A 82 -17.99 5.41 4.05
CA LYS A 82 -16.77 5.59 3.26
C LYS A 82 -15.96 4.29 3.17
N PHE A 83 -15.46 4.00 1.97
CA PHE A 83 -14.56 2.88 1.72
C PHE A 83 -13.17 3.39 1.33
N ILE A 84 -12.15 3.09 2.11
CA ILE A 84 -10.75 3.45 1.85
C ILE A 84 -9.98 2.18 1.51
N TYR A 85 -9.38 2.14 0.31
CA TYR A 85 -8.60 1.02 -0.17
C TYR A 85 -7.11 1.38 -0.30
N ILE A 86 -6.25 0.58 0.33
CA ILE A 86 -4.80 0.70 0.16
C ILE A 86 -4.40 -0.07 -1.09
N SER A 87 -4.29 0.64 -2.20
CA SER A 87 -3.81 0.15 -3.49
C SER A 87 -2.30 0.34 -3.63
N SER A 88 -1.77 0.19 -4.82
CA SER A 88 -0.33 0.31 -5.12
C SER A 88 -0.11 1.11 -6.40
N VAL A 89 1.01 1.82 -6.47
CA VAL A 89 1.49 2.42 -7.74
C VAL A 89 1.94 1.37 -8.77
N ASP A 90 2.06 0.10 -8.36
CA ASP A 90 2.37 -0.99 -9.30
C ASP A 90 1.22 -1.28 -10.30
N VAL A 91 0.04 -0.67 -10.09
CA VAL A 91 -1.05 -0.66 -11.07
C VAL A 91 -0.70 0.10 -12.35
N TYR A 92 0.29 0.97 -12.31
CA TYR A 92 0.77 1.69 -13.48
C TYR A 92 1.75 0.86 -14.31
N PRO A 93 1.78 1.06 -15.64
CA PRO A 93 2.80 0.47 -16.52
C PRO A 93 4.22 0.86 -16.06
N LYS A 94 5.15 -0.08 -16.13
CA LYS A 94 6.57 0.18 -15.83
C LYS A 94 7.29 0.76 -17.05
N ASN A 95 7.01 2.02 -17.36
CA ASN A 95 7.61 2.77 -18.46
C ASN A 95 8.18 4.11 -17.95
N ASN A 96 8.78 4.91 -18.86
CA ASN A 96 9.41 6.18 -18.51
C ASN A 96 8.43 7.36 -18.40
N LYS A 97 7.14 7.13 -18.60
CA LYS A 97 6.12 8.18 -18.51
C LYS A 97 5.84 8.52 -17.04
N LYS A 98 5.42 9.74 -16.81
CA LYS A 98 4.89 10.16 -15.51
C LYS A 98 3.43 9.75 -15.41
N HIS A 99 3.08 9.08 -14.31
CA HIS A 99 1.75 8.51 -14.08
C HIS A 99 0.91 9.39 -13.16
N PHE A 100 -0.35 9.58 -13.54
CA PHE A 100 -1.34 10.42 -12.85
C PHE A 100 -2.57 9.60 -12.43
N GLU A 101 -3.29 10.04 -11.42
CA GLU A 101 -4.45 9.32 -10.88
C GLU A 101 -5.60 9.14 -11.87
N ASN A 102 -5.75 10.07 -12.80
CA ASN A 102 -6.85 10.12 -13.77
C ASN A 102 -6.50 9.52 -15.15
N GLU A 103 -5.31 8.93 -15.32
CA GLU A 103 -4.95 8.29 -16.58
C GLU A 103 -5.69 6.99 -16.81
N THR A 104 -5.95 6.66 -18.09
CA THR A 104 -6.41 5.34 -18.48
C THR A 104 -5.25 4.34 -18.40
N ILE A 105 -5.42 3.32 -17.57
CA ILE A 105 -4.41 2.28 -17.38
C ILE A 105 -4.61 1.20 -18.46
N ASP A 106 -3.62 1.05 -19.33
CA ASP A 106 -3.60 -0.05 -20.32
C ASP A 106 -3.15 -1.35 -19.64
N VAL A 107 -4.10 -2.24 -19.41
CA VAL A 107 -3.85 -3.53 -18.74
C VAL A 107 -2.88 -4.43 -19.48
N ASN A 108 -2.72 -4.26 -20.81
CA ASN A 108 -1.76 -5.04 -21.59
C ASN A 108 -0.30 -4.67 -21.29
N GLN A 109 -0.07 -3.52 -20.69
CA GLN A 109 1.25 -3.06 -20.27
C GLN A 109 1.55 -3.37 -18.79
N ILE A 110 0.62 -4.01 -18.08
CA ILE A 110 0.78 -4.36 -16.67
C ILE A 110 1.39 -5.75 -16.55
N SER A 111 2.48 -5.84 -15.82
CA SER A 111 3.12 -7.12 -15.51
C SER A 111 2.79 -7.58 -14.09
N GLY A 112 2.47 -8.88 -13.97
CA GLY A 112 2.32 -9.55 -12.69
C GLY A 112 0.92 -9.51 -12.10
N VAL A 113 0.59 -10.62 -11.46
CA VAL A 113 -0.74 -10.88 -10.87
C VAL A 113 -1.08 -9.89 -9.76
N TYR A 114 -0.07 -9.39 -9.04
CA TYR A 114 -0.26 -8.42 -7.97
C TYR A 114 -0.94 -7.13 -8.46
N ALA A 115 -0.40 -6.53 -9.50
CA ALA A 115 -0.92 -5.28 -10.05
C ALA A 115 -2.34 -5.46 -10.64
N ILE A 116 -2.55 -6.55 -11.37
CA ILE A 116 -3.87 -6.91 -11.92
C ILE A 116 -4.90 -7.11 -10.81
N ALA A 117 -4.55 -7.84 -9.74
CA ALA A 117 -5.47 -8.03 -8.61
C ALA A 117 -5.80 -6.71 -7.88
N LYS A 118 -4.83 -5.79 -7.78
CA LYS A 118 -5.08 -4.44 -7.26
C LYS A 118 -6.07 -3.68 -8.13
N LEU A 119 -5.89 -3.68 -9.46
CA LEU A 119 -6.82 -3.04 -10.41
C LEU A 119 -8.23 -3.65 -10.37
N MET A 120 -8.34 -4.98 -10.29
CA MET A 120 -9.64 -5.65 -10.13
C MET A 120 -10.34 -5.20 -8.84
N SER A 121 -9.61 -5.09 -7.74
CA SER A 121 -10.16 -4.60 -6.47
C SER A 121 -10.57 -3.12 -6.56
N GLU A 122 -9.77 -2.26 -7.22
CA GLU A 122 -10.14 -0.87 -7.49
C GLU A 122 -11.44 -0.80 -8.30
N SER A 123 -11.58 -1.60 -9.35
CA SER A 123 -12.79 -1.65 -10.18
C SER A 123 -14.03 -2.10 -9.39
N ILE A 124 -13.91 -3.11 -8.53
CA ILE A 124 -15.00 -3.55 -7.66
C ILE A 124 -15.45 -2.40 -6.75
N ILE A 125 -14.52 -1.71 -6.12
CA ILE A 125 -14.79 -0.61 -5.20
C ILE A 125 -15.45 0.56 -5.92
N GLN A 126 -14.94 0.95 -7.09
CA GLN A 126 -15.48 2.03 -7.91
C GLN A 126 -16.94 1.77 -8.34
N ASN A 127 -17.29 0.51 -8.59
CA ASN A 127 -18.63 0.14 -9.02
C ASN A 127 -19.61 -0.10 -7.87
N LEU A 128 -19.13 -0.52 -6.69
CA LEU A 128 -19.99 -0.94 -5.58
C LEU A 128 -20.06 0.07 -4.42
N CYS A 129 -19.09 0.98 -4.31
CA CYS A 129 -18.98 1.92 -3.20
C CYS A 129 -19.11 3.36 -3.68
N PRO A 130 -20.27 4.04 -3.46
CA PRO A 130 -20.48 5.40 -3.96
C PRO A 130 -19.51 6.43 -3.41
N ASN A 131 -19.04 6.24 -2.17
CA ASN A 131 -18.07 7.11 -1.51
C ASN A 131 -16.79 6.33 -1.24
N PHE A 132 -15.93 6.23 -2.25
CA PHE A 132 -14.67 5.51 -2.16
C PHE A 132 -13.46 6.44 -2.21
N LEU A 133 -12.37 5.94 -1.61
CA LEU A 133 -11.04 6.53 -1.68
C LEU A 133 -10.03 5.42 -1.96
N ILE A 134 -9.32 5.52 -3.07
CA ILE A 134 -8.25 4.60 -3.47
C ILE A 134 -6.91 5.28 -3.24
N LEU A 135 -6.07 4.70 -2.41
CA LEU A 135 -4.73 5.20 -2.12
C LEU A 135 -3.70 4.31 -2.82
N ARG A 136 -3.19 4.77 -3.98
CA ARG A 136 -2.12 4.11 -4.72
C ARG A 136 -0.79 4.46 -4.07
N CYS A 137 -0.35 3.62 -3.16
CA CYS A 137 0.84 3.84 -2.33
C CYS A 137 2.09 3.30 -3.00
N THR A 138 3.21 4.00 -2.84
CA THR A 138 4.55 3.45 -3.03
C THR A 138 4.95 2.56 -1.85
N ALA A 139 6.22 2.16 -1.74
CA ALA A 139 6.66 1.28 -0.67
C ALA A 139 6.43 1.90 0.71
N LEU A 140 5.70 1.17 1.56
CA LEU A 140 5.22 1.59 2.87
C LEU A 140 6.24 1.24 3.96
N LEU A 141 6.64 2.22 4.76
CA LEU A 141 7.62 2.08 5.82
C LEU A 141 7.08 2.53 7.18
N GLY A 142 7.48 1.83 8.22
CA GLY A 142 7.14 2.12 9.61
C GLY A 142 7.83 1.14 10.56
N ARG A 143 7.62 1.30 11.87
CA ARG A 143 8.23 0.43 12.88
C ARG A 143 7.90 -1.05 12.65
N ASP A 144 6.66 -1.35 12.25
CA ASP A 144 6.14 -2.70 11.98
C ASP A 144 6.13 -3.04 10.49
N SER A 145 7.03 -2.45 9.70
CA SER A 145 7.15 -2.77 8.29
C SER A 145 7.47 -4.24 8.09
N ARG A 146 6.80 -4.85 7.10
CA ARG A 146 7.18 -6.19 6.65
C ARG A 146 8.60 -6.15 6.12
N GLU A 147 9.29 -7.27 6.24
CA GLU A 147 10.63 -7.43 5.68
C GLU A 147 10.65 -7.10 4.18
N ASN A 148 11.57 -6.25 3.80
CA ASN A 148 11.83 -5.82 2.44
C ASN A 148 13.31 -5.46 2.30
N SER A 149 13.79 -5.15 1.10
CA SER A 149 15.20 -4.86 0.85
C SER A 149 15.78 -3.77 1.75
N LEU A 150 15.03 -2.67 1.99
CA LEU A 150 15.48 -1.60 2.88
C LEU A 150 15.58 -2.06 4.34
N ILE A 151 14.56 -2.74 4.86
CA ILE A 151 14.57 -3.26 6.23
C ILE A 151 15.70 -4.25 6.43
N LYS A 152 15.97 -5.08 5.42
CA LYS A 152 17.10 -6.02 5.43
C LYS A 152 18.44 -5.27 5.47
N ILE A 153 18.64 -4.24 4.66
CA ILE A 153 19.84 -3.39 4.67
C ILE A 153 20.05 -2.75 6.05
N ILE A 154 18.97 -2.29 6.69
CA ILE A 154 19.09 -1.64 8.00
C ILE A 154 19.47 -2.65 9.09
N LYS A 155 18.84 -3.83 9.11
CA LYS A 155 18.95 -4.79 10.20
C LYS A 155 20.18 -5.70 10.13
N GLU A 156 20.61 -6.08 8.93
CA GLU A 156 21.70 -7.01 8.74
C GLU A 156 23.05 -6.27 8.62
N GLU A 157 24.12 -6.89 9.03
CA GLU A 157 25.47 -6.34 8.91
C GLU A 157 25.96 -6.41 7.46
N ASN A 158 25.80 -7.57 6.81
CA ASN A 158 26.21 -7.85 5.43
C ASN A 158 25.04 -8.42 4.62
N PRO A 159 24.02 -7.63 4.30
CA PRO A 159 22.82 -8.13 3.64
C PRO A 159 23.09 -8.56 2.21
N THR A 160 22.48 -9.69 1.81
CA THR A 160 22.46 -10.15 0.42
C THR A 160 21.07 -9.96 -0.14
N LEU A 161 20.97 -9.21 -1.24
CA LEU A 161 19.72 -8.91 -1.93
C LEU A 161 19.62 -9.66 -3.25
N THR A 162 18.41 -9.99 -3.69
CA THR A 162 18.16 -10.51 -5.04
C THR A 162 18.10 -9.38 -6.07
N LEU A 163 17.89 -8.15 -5.61
CA LEU A 163 17.77 -6.95 -6.43
C LEU A 163 19.16 -6.37 -6.77
N SER A 164 19.24 -5.74 -7.96
CA SER A 164 20.42 -4.99 -8.40
C SER A 164 20.54 -3.65 -7.67
N ALA A 165 21.74 -3.11 -7.63
CA ALA A 165 22.06 -1.79 -7.06
C ALA A 165 21.23 -0.66 -7.70
N ASP A 166 20.92 -0.78 -9.00
CA ASP A 166 20.17 0.20 -9.79
C ASP A 166 18.66 0.13 -9.57
N SER A 167 18.17 -0.80 -8.74
CA SER A 167 16.73 -0.89 -8.43
C SER A 167 16.25 0.40 -7.80
N VAL A 168 15.18 0.97 -8.37
CA VAL A 168 14.63 2.29 -8.02
C VAL A 168 13.37 2.14 -7.18
N PHE A 169 13.37 2.78 -6.02
CA PHE A 169 12.26 2.78 -5.07
C PHE A 169 11.74 4.18 -4.80
N ASN A 170 10.52 4.23 -4.32
CA ASN A 170 9.92 5.40 -3.69
C ASN A 170 9.29 4.95 -2.36
N TYR A 171 9.50 5.72 -1.31
CA TYR A 171 9.10 5.35 0.04
C TYR A 171 8.23 6.42 0.69
N ILE A 172 7.22 5.97 1.45
CA ILE A 172 6.39 6.81 2.31
C ILE A 172 6.23 6.16 3.69
N LEU A 173 5.98 6.95 4.73
CA LEU A 173 5.82 6.44 6.09
C LEU A 173 4.37 6.09 6.40
N HIS A 174 4.15 5.07 7.23
CA HIS A 174 2.83 4.73 7.78
C HIS A 174 2.14 5.94 8.42
N LYS A 175 2.90 6.79 9.13
CA LYS A 175 2.36 8.00 9.75
C LYS A 175 1.83 9.01 8.72
N ASP A 176 2.49 9.15 7.56
CA ASP A 176 2.04 10.06 6.51
C ASP A 176 0.75 9.56 5.86
N VAL A 177 0.61 8.22 5.70
CA VAL A 177 -0.65 7.60 5.25
C VAL A 177 -1.76 7.81 6.28
N LEU A 178 -1.48 7.64 7.58
CA LEU A 178 -2.44 7.91 8.64
C LEU A 178 -2.93 9.37 8.61
N GLU A 179 -2.02 10.34 8.56
CA GLU A 179 -2.39 11.76 8.52
C GLU A 179 -3.19 12.10 7.26
N PHE A 180 -2.85 11.49 6.11
CA PHE A 180 -3.64 11.66 4.90
C PHE A 180 -5.05 11.06 5.04
N ILE A 181 -5.19 9.88 5.64
CA ILE A 181 -6.51 9.27 5.90
C ILE A 181 -7.36 10.16 6.83
N LYS A 182 -6.77 10.77 7.86
CA LYS A 182 -7.48 11.72 8.74
C LYS A 182 -8.04 12.89 7.94
N ILE A 183 -7.20 13.55 7.13
CA ILE A 183 -7.62 14.64 6.24
C ILE A 183 -8.71 14.16 5.27
N ALA A 184 -8.54 12.95 4.72
CA ALA A 184 -9.48 12.41 3.75
C ALA A 184 -10.86 12.08 4.35
N VAL A 185 -10.91 11.66 5.60
CA VAL A 185 -12.15 11.43 6.33
C VAL A 185 -12.82 12.77 6.70
N GLU A 186 -12.06 13.71 7.24
CA GLU A 186 -12.53 15.04 7.63
C GLU A 186 -13.11 15.81 6.44
N LYS A 187 -12.37 15.86 5.33
CA LYS A 187 -12.77 16.59 4.11
C LYS A 187 -13.63 15.78 3.15
N ASN A 188 -13.99 14.56 3.52
CA ASN A 188 -14.72 13.61 2.67
C ASN A 188 -14.14 13.44 1.27
N LEU A 189 -12.81 13.31 1.15
CA LEU A 189 -12.13 13.16 -0.14
C LEU A 189 -12.55 11.87 -0.84
N GLN A 190 -12.70 11.92 -2.17
CA GLN A 190 -13.12 10.79 -3.00
C GLN A 190 -12.18 10.57 -4.19
N GLY A 191 -12.28 9.39 -4.81
CA GLY A 191 -11.52 9.02 -5.99
C GLY A 191 -10.13 8.45 -5.67
N ALA A 192 -9.20 8.52 -6.62
CA ALA A 192 -7.85 8.00 -6.46
C ALA A 192 -6.84 9.09 -6.06
N TYR A 193 -5.85 8.71 -5.27
CA TYR A 193 -4.69 9.52 -4.89
C TYR A 193 -3.42 8.70 -4.95
N ASN A 194 -2.38 9.24 -5.58
CA ASN A 194 -1.04 8.70 -5.52
C ASN A 194 -0.36 9.18 -4.24
N LEU A 195 -0.02 8.25 -3.37
CA LEU A 195 0.77 8.54 -2.17
C LEU A 195 2.22 8.11 -2.42
N SER A 196 3.05 9.07 -2.75
CA SER A 196 4.48 8.89 -3.01
C SER A 196 5.28 10.08 -2.47
N SER A 197 6.55 9.85 -2.18
CA SER A 197 7.51 10.94 -1.95
C SER A 197 7.83 11.65 -3.27
N SER A 198 8.42 12.85 -3.18
CA SER A 198 8.65 13.73 -4.33
C SER A 198 9.77 13.25 -5.27
N LYS A 199 10.68 12.39 -4.79
CA LYS A 199 11.84 11.88 -5.53
C LYS A 199 12.14 10.43 -5.15
N ASN A 200 12.42 9.62 -6.16
CA ASN A 200 12.85 8.24 -5.99
C ASN A 200 14.28 8.15 -5.44
N ILE A 201 14.69 6.92 -5.06
CA ILE A 201 16.03 6.59 -4.59
C ILE A 201 16.42 5.19 -5.09
N THR A 202 17.68 4.99 -5.45
CA THR A 202 18.22 3.67 -5.80
C THR A 202 18.65 2.89 -4.56
N LEU A 203 18.78 1.58 -4.68
CA LEU A 203 19.36 0.77 -3.60
C LEU A 203 20.82 1.14 -3.34
N LEU A 204 21.57 1.51 -4.36
CA LEU A 204 22.94 2.00 -4.21
C LEU A 204 22.98 3.26 -3.34
N GLU A 205 22.18 4.27 -3.67
CA GLU A 205 22.08 5.51 -2.87
C GLU A 205 21.66 5.25 -1.41
N ILE A 206 20.84 4.23 -1.17
CA ILE A 206 20.46 3.81 0.19
C ILE A 206 21.65 3.23 0.93
N THR A 207 22.45 2.37 0.29
CA THR A 207 23.63 1.77 0.94
C THR A 207 24.67 2.81 1.28
N GLU A 208 24.88 3.79 0.40
CA GLU A 208 25.76 4.94 0.64
C GLU A 208 25.24 5.82 1.80
N LEU A 209 23.94 6.11 1.81
CA LEU A 209 23.30 6.89 2.87
C LEU A 209 23.45 6.24 4.25
N LEU A 210 23.39 4.91 4.31
CA LEU A 210 23.44 4.14 5.56
C LEU A 210 24.85 3.65 5.93
N GLY A 211 25.84 3.86 5.06
CA GLY A 211 27.20 3.37 5.25
C GLY A 211 27.28 1.84 5.30
N LYS A 212 26.41 1.13 4.58
CA LYS A 212 26.30 -0.33 4.60
C LYS A 212 26.99 -0.98 3.41
N LYS A 213 27.62 -2.14 3.63
CA LYS A 213 28.11 -3.01 2.56
C LYS A 213 27.02 -4.03 2.22
N VAL A 214 26.65 -4.11 0.94
CA VAL A 214 25.55 -4.94 0.46
C VAL A 214 26.00 -5.76 -0.75
N SER A 215 25.67 -7.06 -0.76
CA SER A 215 25.79 -7.91 -1.94
C SER A 215 24.51 -7.81 -2.76
N PHE A 216 24.61 -7.32 -3.99
CA PHE A 216 23.47 -7.14 -4.90
C PHE A 216 23.33 -8.32 -5.84
N GLY A 217 22.08 -8.65 -6.19
CA GLY A 217 21.72 -9.58 -7.26
C GLY A 217 21.52 -8.88 -8.60
N ASN A 218 20.84 -9.58 -9.52
CA ASN A 218 20.68 -9.14 -10.91
C ASN A 218 19.25 -8.69 -11.28
N TYR A 219 18.28 -8.87 -10.39
CA TYR A 219 16.90 -8.49 -10.69
C TYR A 219 16.69 -6.99 -10.44
N THR A 220 16.25 -6.26 -11.46
CA THR A 220 16.01 -4.81 -11.35
C THR A 220 14.53 -4.53 -11.12
N TYR A 221 14.23 -3.76 -10.07
CA TYR A 221 12.91 -3.19 -9.81
C TYR A 221 12.91 -1.69 -10.12
N ASN A 222 11.85 -1.20 -10.74
CA ASN A 222 11.64 0.22 -10.97
C ASN A 222 10.21 0.62 -10.60
N VAL A 223 10.07 1.51 -9.62
CA VAL A 223 8.78 2.03 -9.18
C VAL A 223 8.08 2.88 -10.25
N GLY A 224 8.84 3.44 -11.19
CA GLY A 224 8.35 4.38 -12.19
C GLY A 224 8.33 5.84 -11.69
N ASN A 225 7.77 6.72 -12.51
CA ASN A 225 7.65 8.15 -12.21
C ASN A 225 6.19 8.47 -11.85
N ILE A 226 5.93 8.77 -10.58
CA ILE A 226 4.59 8.94 -10.03
C ILE A 226 4.33 10.42 -9.70
N ASP A 227 3.27 11.00 -10.24
CA ASP A 227 2.82 12.33 -9.83
C ASP A 227 2.11 12.26 -8.47
N ASN A 228 2.57 13.06 -7.51
CA ASN A 228 1.99 13.14 -6.16
C ASN A 228 1.41 14.52 -5.85
N LYS A 229 1.27 15.38 -6.83
CA LYS A 229 0.85 16.78 -6.61
C LYS A 229 -0.50 16.87 -5.91
N LYS A 230 -1.43 15.99 -6.22
CA LYS A 230 -2.76 15.95 -5.62
C LYS A 230 -2.69 15.69 -4.12
N ALA A 231 -1.89 14.72 -3.68
CA ALA A 231 -1.68 14.39 -2.28
C ALA A 231 -0.81 15.43 -1.56
N SER A 232 0.30 15.88 -2.17
CA SER A 232 1.25 16.82 -1.54
C SER A 232 0.70 18.23 -1.35
N LYS A 233 -0.35 18.63 -2.08
CA LYS A 233 -1.12 19.84 -1.82
C LYS A 233 -1.92 19.78 -0.52
N LEU A 234 -2.40 18.60 -0.15
CA LEU A 234 -3.19 18.35 1.07
C LEU A 234 -2.31 18.08 2.28
N LEU A 235 -1.23 17.33 2.08
CA LEU A 235 -0.29 16.97 3.13
C LEU A 235 1.16 17.20 2.67
N PRO A 236 1.80 18.28 3.16
CA PRO A 236 3.17 18.65 2.76
C PRO A 236 4.24 17.60 3.03
N SER A 237 4.00 16.62 3.91
CA SER A 237 4.97 15.53 4.17
C SER A 237 5.30 14.72 2.92
N PHE A 238 4.40 14.65 1.92
CA PHE A 238 4.68 14.01 0.63
C PHE A 238 5.61 14.82 -0.29
N LYS A 239 6.01 16.04 0.09
CA LYS A 239 7.08 16.80 -0.59
C LYS A 239 8.47 16.30 -0.23
N LYS A 240 8.63 15.52 0.85
CA LYS A 240 9.88 14.85 1.18
C LYS A 240 10.34 13.96 0.04
N THR A 241 11.65 13.84 -0.13
CA THR A 241 12.27 12.85 -1.00
C THR A 241 12.31 11.47 -0.32
N SER A 242 12.46 10.40 -1.09
CA SER A 242 12.66 9.05 -0.51
C SER A 242 13.91 8.99 0.38
N ARG A 243 14.94 9.77 0.08
CA ARG A 243 16.16 9.89 0.91
C ARG A 243 15.83 10.42 2.32
N GLU A 244 15.03 11.47 2.40
CA GLU A 244 14.58 12.04 3.68
C GLU A 244 13.67 11.07 4.44
N VAL A 245 12.79 10.34 3.73
CA VAL A 245 11.93 9.31 4.32
C VAL A 245 12.74 8.16 4.91
N VAL A 246 13.79 7.68 4.20
CA VAL A 246 14.70 6.64 4.71
C VAL A 246 15.45 7.13 5.93
N SER A 247 15.99 8.35 5.90
CA SER A 247 16.70 8.95 7.05
C SER A 247 15.79 9.14 8.27
N GLU A 248 14.52 9.43 8.05
CA GLU A 248 13.53 9.55 9.13
C GLU A 248 13.19 8.17 9.72
N LEU A 249 13.02 7.14 8.88
CA LEU A 249 12.79 5.77 9.34
C LEU A 249 13.92 5.26 10.23
N THR A 250 15.18 5.47 9.84
CA THR A 250 16.32 4.99 10.62
C THR A 250 16.33 5.58 12.03
N LYS A 251 15.94 6.84 12.19
CA LYS A 251 15.78 7.47 13.53
C LYS A 251 14.62 6.90 14.35
N LEU A 252 13.59 6.35 13.69
CA LEU A 252 12.42 5.76 14.37
C LEU A 252 12.66 4.33 14.88
N ILE A 253 13.64 3.62 14.28
CA ILE A 253 13.91 2.20 14.57
C ILE A 253 15.30 1.97 15.21
N ALA A 254 16.14 3.03 15.31
CA ALA A 254 17.33 3.06 16.15
C ALA A 254 16.95 3.15 17.61
#